data_21fb614185b935be042b1124d534272b
#
_entry.id   21fb614185b935be042b1124d534272b
#
_cell.length_a   1.000
_cell.length_b   1.000
_cell.length_c   1.000
_cell.angle_alpha   90.00
_cell.angle_beta   90.00
_cell.angle_gamma   90.00
#
_symmetry.space_group_name_H-M   'P 1'
#
loop_
_entity.id
_entity.type
_entity.pdbx_description
1 polymer ?
#
loop_
_entity_poly.entity_id
_entity_poly.type
_entity_poly.pdbx_seq_one_letter_code
_entity_poly.pdbx_strand_id
1 'polypeptide(L)'
;VGAGWLAFDPLGGLVLTLTSVVFLAVALYSVGYQREQPLRGGRAYSSCLLGFLAAASVIALTRHFGLLWVAMEATTLATAPLIYDPADRRSLEAVWKYLVVCSVGIAVALLGIFFLATAQVAGGAGMGRALMLDDLVAAAPRLHPSWLRGSFVFVLIGFGTKMGLA
;
A
#
# COMPACT_ATOMS: atom_id res chain seq x y z
N VAL A 1 -19.90 14.89 -10.62
CA VAL A 1 -18.98 13.84 -11.03
C VAL A 1 -18.99 12.82 -9.93
N GLY A 2 -19.48 11.59 -10.19
CA GLY A 2 -19.63 10.54 -9.17
C GLY A 2 -18.29 10.26 -8.49
N ALA A 3 -18.30 10.23 -7.15
CA ALA A 3 -17.14 9.93 -6.34
C ALA A 3 -16.73 8.46 -6.59
N GLY A 4 -15.87 8.25 -7.57
CA GLY A 4 -15.24 6.98 -7.81
C GLY A 4 -14.18 6.71 -6.72
N TRP A 5 -13.90 5.43 -6.45
CA TRP A 5 -12.84 5.03 -5.51
C TRP A 5 -11.44 5.41 -6.00
N LEU A 6 -11.31 5.72 -7.27
CA LEU A 6 -10.10 6.20 -7.92
C LEU A 6 -10.35 7.58 -8.51
N ALA A 7 -9.42 8.51 -8.29
CA ALA A 7 -9.45 9.82 -8.91
C ALA A 7 -8.02 10.27 -9.22
N PHE A 8 -7.89 11.01 -10.28
CA PHE A 8 -6.63 11.63 -10.66
C PHE A 8 -6.56 13.04 -10.05
N ASP A 9 -5.60 13.26 -9.19
CA ASP A 9 -5.28 14.57 -8.65
C ASP A 9 -3.83 14.96 -8.99
N PRO A 10 -3.44 16.23 -8.88
CA PRO A 10 -2.09 16.66 -9.23
C PRO A 10 -0.98 15.97 -8.45
N LEU A 11 -1.22 15.69 -7.15
CA LEU A 11 -0.25 14.99 -6.31
C LEU A 11 -0.13 13.52 -6.70
N GLY A 12 -1.26 12.82 -6.87
CA GLY A 12 -1.28 11.43 -7.35
C GLY A 12 -0.65 11.30 -8.73
N GLY A 13 -0.89 12.26 -9.62
CA GLY A 13 -0.26 12.33 -10.95
C GLY A 13 1.26 12.46 -10.88
N LEU A 14 1.78 13.31 -9.98
CA LEU A 14 3.22 13.46 -9.77
C LEU A 14 3.84 12.16 -9.24
N VAL A 15 3.24 11.55 -8.23
CA VAL A 15 3.71 10.27 -7.66
C VAL A 15 3.67 9.16 -8.71
N LEU A 16 2.59 9.07 -9.49
CA LEU A 16 2.45 8.08 -10.56
C LEU A 16 3.53 8.26 -11.64
N THR A 17 3.79 9.50 -12.04
CA THR A 17 4.83 9.82 -13.02
C THR A 17 6.21 9.42 -12.50
N LEU A 18 6.54 9.80 -11.28
CA LEU A 18 7.82 9.42 -10.65
C LEU A 18 7.98 7.90 -10.58
N THR A 19 6.95 7.21 -10.09
CA THR A 19 6.94 5.74 -10.00
C THR A 19 7.12 5.09 -11.38
N SER A 20 6.46 5.63 -12.42
CA SER A 20 6.56 5.10 -13.78
C SER A 20 7.95 5.29 -14.38
N VAL A 21 8.60 6.42 -14.13
CA VAL A 21 9.97 6.70 -14.59
C VAL A 21 10.97 5.75 -13.90
N VAL A 22 10.86 5.59 -12.58
CA VAL A 22 11.72 4.66 -11.84
C VAL A 22 11.47 3.22 -12.32
N PHE A 23 10.20 2.85 -12.51
CA PHE A 23 9.86 1.51 -13.01
C PHE A 23 10.43 1.26 -14.41
N LEU A 24 10.39 2.24 -15.30
CA LEU A 24 11.00 2.12 -16.63
C LEU A 24 12.50 1.84 -16.54
N ALA A 25 13.22 2.56 -15.68
CA ALA A 25 14.65 2.31 -15.46
C ALA A 25 14.90 0.89 -14.92
N VAL A 26 14.11 0.44 -13.95
CA VAL A 26 14.18 -0.93 -13.40
C VAL A 26 13.86 -1.97 -14.47
N ALA A 27 12.86 -1.74 -15.30
CA ALA A 27 12.46 -2.66 -16.38
C ALA A 27 13.59 -2.82 -17.42
N LEU A 28 14.23 -1.72 -17.81
CA LEU A 28 15.38 -1.75 -18.72
C LEU A 28 16.57 -2.53 -18.12
N TYR A 29 16.88 -2.26 -16.85
CA TYR A 29 17.92 -3.00 -16.12
C TYR A 29 17.61 -4.50 -16.02
N SER A 30 16.35 -4.85 -15.77
CA SER A 30 15.89 -6.23 -15.60
C SER A 30 16.13 -7.10 -16.83
N VAL A 31 16.13 -6.51 -18.03
CA VAL A 31 16.42 -7.25 -19.27
C VAL A 31 17.86 -7.80 -19.28
N GLY A 32 18.84 -7.00 -18.85
CA GLY A 32 20.23 -7.44 -18.69
C GLY A 32 20.39 -8.44 -17.54
N TYR A 33 19.80 -8.12 -16.40
CA TYR A 33 19.87 -8.93 -15.19
C TYR A 33 19.33 -10.37 -15.39
N GLN A 34 18.20 -10.53 -16.08
CA GLN A 34 17.63 -11.85 -16.35
C GLN A 34 18.44 -12.68 -17.37
N ARG A 35 19.24 -12.05 -18.22
CA ARG A 35 20.14 -12.75 -19.13
C ARG A 35 21.32 -13.40 -18.40
N GLU A 36 21.80 -12.75 -17.36
CA GLU A 36 22.94 -13.24 -16.57
C GLU A 36 22.51 -14.25 -15.50
N GLN A 37 21.24 -14.21 -15.06
CA GLN A 37 20.71 -15.08 -14.02
C GLN A 37 19.44 -15.82 -14.46
N PRO A 38 19.54 -16.81 -15.36
CA PRO A 38 18.38 -17.52 -15.91
C PRO A 38 17.61 -18.37 -14.91
N LEU A 39 18.14 -18.62 -13.71
CA LEU A 39 17.52 -19.47 -12.67
C LEU A 39 16.30 -18.85 -11.97
N ARG A 40 16.04 -17.58 -12.14
CA ARG A 40 14.95 -16.85 -11.45
C ARG A 40 13.62 -16.82 -12.20
N GLY A 41 13.31 -17.82 -13.04
CA GLY A 41 11.99 -17.93 -13.68
C GLY A 41 11.47 -16.58 -14.21
N GLY A 42 12.00 -16.09 -15.35
CA GLY A 42 11.77 -14.73 -15.85
C GLY A 42 10.31 -14.28 -15.91
N ARG A 43 9.36 -15.23 -16.07
CA ARG A 43 7.92 -14.93 -16.05
C ARG A 43 7.44 -14.54 -14.65
N ALA A 44 7.83 -15.28 -13.62
CA ALA A 44 7.44 -14.98 -12.24
C ALA A 44 8.01 -13.63 -11.79
N TYR A 45 9.28 -13.37 -12.06
CA TYR A 45 9.94 -12.10 -11.80
C TYR A 45 9.19 -10.92 -12.45
N SER A 46 8.93 -11.03 -13.77
CA SER A 46 8.23 -9.98 -14.51
C SER A 46 6.79 -9.78 -14.02
N SER A 47 6.08 -10.87 -13.67
CA SER A 47 4.73 -10.78 -13.11
C SER A 47 4.71 -10.07 -11.76
N CYS A 48 5.67 -10.37 -10.87
CA CYS A 48 5.79 -9.71 -9.58
C CYS A 48 6.12 -8.22 -9.73
N LEU A 49 7.01 -7.89 -10.66
CA LEU A 49 7.37 -6.51 -10.94
C LEU A 49 6.19 -5.70 -11.48
N LEU A 50 5.42 -6.27 -12.42
CA LEU A 50 4.19 -5.64 -12.93
C LEU A 50 3.11 -5.56 -11.86
N GLY A 51 2.97 -6.58 -11.02
CA GLY A 51 2.05 -6.58 -9.89
C GLY A 51 2.36 -5.45 -8.89
N PHE A 52 3.65 -5.22 -8.63
CA PHE A 52 4.09 -4.08 -7.81
C PHE A 52 3.70 -2.75 -8.46
N LEU A 53 3.96 -2.56 -9.76
CA LEU A 53 3.58 -1.33 -10.46
C LEU A 53 2.07 -1.09 -10.43
N ALA A 54 1.28 -2.15 -10.67
CA ALA A 54 -0.18 -2.06 -10.61
C ALA A 54 -0.66 -1.63 -9.22
N ALA A 55 -0.15 -2.25 -8.15
CA ALA A 55 -0.49 -1.91 -6.78
C ALA A 55 -0.05 -0.47 -6.43
N ALA A 56 1.16 -0.05 -6.82
CA ALA A 56 1.65 1.31 -6.62
C ALA A 56 0.80 2.35 -7.37
N SER A 57 0.32 2.02 -8.57
CA SER A 57 -0.58 2.88 -9.33
C SER A 57 -1.95 3.04 -8.64
N VAL A 58 -2.47 1.95 -8.06
CA VAL A 58 -3.71 2.01 -7.27
C VAL A 58 -3.52 2.90 -6.03
N ILE A 59 -2.38 2.81 -5.33
CA ILE A 59 -2.06 3.67 -4.18
C ILE A 59 -2.08 5.15 -4.59
N ALA A 60 -1.47 5.49 -5.73
CA ALA A 60 -1.38 6.86 -6.20
C ALA A 60 -2.74 7.48 -6.59
N LEU A 61 -3.71 6.65 -7.00
CA LEU A 61 -5.00 7.10 -7.52
C LEU A 61 -6.16 6.91 -6.53
N THR A 62 -5.98 6.14 -5.46
CA THR A 62 -7.10 5.79 -4.58
C THR A 62 -7.51 6.94 -3.67
N ARG A 63 -8.84 7.07 -3.49
CA ARG A 63 -9.48 7.98 -2.53
C ARG A 63 -10.24 7.23 -1.43
N HIS A 64 -10.05 5.93 -1.35
CA HIS A 64 -10.71 5.09 -0.35
C HIS A 64 -9.68 4.43 0.56
N PHE A 65 -9.73 4.67 1.88
CA PHE A 65 -8.72 4.16 2.84
C PHE A 65 -8.63 2.63 2.87
N GLY A 66 -9.74 1.93 2.68
CA GLY A 66 -9.72 0.47 2.59
C GLY A 66 -9.00 -0.03 1.33
N LEU A 67 -9.20 0.63 0.18
CA LEU A 67 -8.50 0.29 -1.06
C LEU A 67 -7.01 0.64 -0.96
N LEU A 68 -6.66 1.76 -0.31
CA LEU A 68 -5.29 2.12 0.02
C LEU A 68 -4.61 1.01 0.81
N TRP A 69 -5.28 0.50 1.85
CA TRP A 69 -4.76 -0.59 2.67
C TRP A 69 -4.50 -1.86 1.85
N VAL A 70 -5.48 -2.29 1.03
CA VAL A 70 -5.33 -3.47 0.16
C VAL A 70 -4.16 -3.30 -0.81
N ALA A 71 -4.05 -2.13 -1.45
CA ALA A 71 -2.98 -1.86 -2.40
C ALA A 71 -1.60 -1.81 -1.73
N MET A 72 -1.50 -1.29 -0.52
CA MET A 72 -0.26 -1.30 0.28
C MET A 72 0.18 -2.74 0.62
N GLU A 73 -0.74 -3.63 1.00
CA GLU A 73 -0.41 -5.04 1.22
C GLU A 73 -0.04 -5.74 -0.08
N ALA A 74 -0.73 -5.45 -1.18
CA ALA A 74 -0.41 -6.00 -2.49
C ALA A 74 1.03 -5.67 -2.94
N THR A 75 1.56 -4.47 -2.62
CA THR A 75 2.96 -4.14 -2.90
C THR A 75 3.93 -5.07 -2.16
N THR A 76 3.64 -5.41 -0.90
CA THR A 76 4.47 -6.32 -0.09
C THR A 76 4.48 -7.72 -0.67
N LEU A 77 3.28 -8.24 -0.98
CA LEU A 77 3.13 -9.57 -1.55
C LEU A 77 3.78 -9.68 -2.94
N ALA A 78 3.72 -8.62 -3.75
CA ALA A 78 4.35 -8.59 -5.05
C ALA A 78 5.90 -8.54 -4.96
N THR A 79 6.45 -7.88 -3.93
CA THR A 79 7.91 -7.76 -3.76
C THR A 79 8.55 -8.93 -3.03
N ALA A 80 7.82 -9.65 -2.18
CA ALA A 80 8.35 -10.76 -1.40
C ALA A 80 9.04 -11.85 -2.26
N PRO A 81 8.44 -12.33 -3.39
CA PRO A 81 9.10 -13.30 -4.26
C PRO A 81 10.36 -12.76 -4.94
N LEU A 82 10.50 -11.44 -5.09
CA LEU A 82 11.68 -10.82 -5.70
C LEU A 82 12.91 -10.86 -4.78
N ILE A 83 12.71 -10.97 -3.47
CA ILE A 83 13.76 -11.10 -2.46
C ILE A 83 14.30 -12.53 -2.41
N TYR A 84 13.46 -13.53 -2.76
CA TYR A 84 13.82 -14.93 -2.66
C TYR A 84 14.87 -15.34 -3.69
N ASP A 85 15.98 -15.93 -3.21
CA ASP A 85 17.01 -16.54 -4.03
C ASP A 85 17.13 -18.03 -3.67
N PRO A 86 16.78 -18.95 -4.59
CA PRO A 86 16.89 -20.41 -4.32
C PRO A 86 18.31 -20.88 -4.02
N ALA A 87 19.33 -20.14 -4.48
CA ALA A 87 20.73 -20.50 -4.25
C ALA A 87 21.22 -20.12 -2.84
N ASP A 88 20.53 -19.21 -2.14
CA ASP A 88 20.90 -18.78 -0.79
C ASP A 88 19.79 -19.09 0.23
N ARG A 89 20.10 -20.00 1.19
CA ARG A 89 19.18 -20.32 2.29
C ARG A 89 18.83 -19.13 3.18
N ARG A 90 19.72 -18.14 3.26
CA ARG A 90 19.47 -16.91 4.04
C ARG A 90 18.41 -16.01 3.41
N SER A 91 18.21 -16.12 2.10
CA SER A 91 17.18 -15.36 1.41
C SER A 91 15.77 -15.73 1.88
N LEU A 92 15.52 -17.00 2.16
CA LEU A 92 14.24 -17.45 2.70
C LEU A 92 13.95 -16.84 4.08
N GLU A 93 14.97 -16.79 4.94
CA GLU A 93 14.86 -16.15 6.25
C GLU A 93 14.57 -14.64 6.10
N ALA A 94 15.23 -13.97 5.17
CA ALA A 94 15.01 -12.56 4.87
C ALA A 94 13.56 -12.30 4.39
N VAL A 95 13.04 -13.14 3.47
CA VAL A 95 11.66 -13.06 2.99
C VAL A 95 10.66 -13.20 4.14
N TRP A 96 10.85 -14.18 5.01
CA TRP A 96 9.97 -14.38 6.16
C TRP A 96 9.97 -13.20 7.11
N LYS A 97 11.15 -12.70 7.48
CA LYS A 97 11.28 -11.52 8.34
C LYS A 97 10.60 -10.30 7.70
N TYR A 98 10.83 -10.07 6.41
CA TYR A 98 10.19 -8.99 5.67
C TYR A 98 8.67 -9.10 5.68
N LEU A 99 8.12 -10.28 5.35
CA LEU A 99 6.67 -10.50 5.35
C LEU A 99 6.06 -10.28 6.73
N VAL A 100 6.63 -10.89 7.78
CA VAL A 100 6.08 -10.77 9.14
C VAL A 100 6.07 -9.32 9.61
N VAL A 101 7.18 -8.59 9.47
CA VAL A 101 7.24 -7.19 9.90
C VAL A 101 6.26 -6.32 9.13
N CYS A 102 6.22 -6.47 7.81
CA CYS A 102 5.32 -5.68 6.97
C CYS A 102 3.84 -6.02 7.21
N SER A 103 3.48 -7.30 7.30
CA SER A 103 2.08 -7.70 7.49
C SER A 103 1.55 -7.37 8.88
N VAL A 104 2.38 -7.48 9.93
CA VAL A 104 1.98 -7.02 11.27
C VAL A 104 1.75 -5.51 11.27
N GLY A 105 2.66 -4.74 10.67
CA GLY A 105 2.49 -3.29 10.57
C GLY A 105 1.20 -2.91 9.85
N ILE A 106 0.93 -3.51 8.69
CA ILE A 106 -0.25 -3.17 7.91
C ILE A 106 -1.55 -3.68 8.58
N ALA A 107 -1.50 -4.75 9.38
CA ALA A 107 -2.63 -5.19 10.21
C ALA A 107 -2.96 -4.16 11.31
N VAL A 108 -1.95 -3.54 11.91
CA VAL A 108 -2.13 -2.43 12.85
C VAL A 108 -2.76 -1.22 12.15
N ALA A 109 -2.35 -0.91 10.93
CA ALA A 109 -2.97 0.14 10.13
C ALA A 109 -4.46 -0.15 9.84
N LEU A 110 -4.82 -1.41 9.56
CA LEU A 110 -6.22 -1.82 9.37
C LEU A 110 -7.07 -1.55 10.61
N LEU A 111 -6.54 -1.86 11.79
CA LEU A 111 -7.21 -1.55 13.05
C LEU A 111 -7.45 -0.04 13.17
N GLY A 112 -6.47 0.78 12.81
CA GLY A 112 -6.61 2.23 12.76
C GLY A 112 -7.69 2.70 11.79
N ILE A 113 -7.80 2.07 10.62
CA ILE A 113 -8.86 2.35 9.63
C ILE A 113 -10.24 1.98 10.19
N PHE A 114 -10.37 0.87 10.92
CA PHE A 114 -11.64 0.54 11.59
C PHE A 114 -12.01 1.56 12.66
N PHE A 115 -11.06 2.06 13.44
CA PHE A 115 -11.31 3.14 14.40
C PHE A 115 -11.73 4.43 13.68
N LEU A 116 -11.18 4.72 12.51
CA LEU A 116 -11.58 5.86 11.70
C LEU A 116 -13.03 5.73 11.21
N ALA A 117 -13.40 4.55 10.72
CA ALA A 117 -14.77 4.25 10.33
C ALA A 117 -15.74 4.39 11.52
N THR A 118 -15.34 3.89 12.69
CA THR A 118 -16.13 4.03 13.93
C THR A 118 -16.28 5.48 14.34
N ALA A 119 -15.23 6.29 14.19
CA ALA A 119 -15.27 7.73 14.49
C ALA A 119 -16.28 8.48 13.58
N GLN A 120 -16.39 8.09 12.30
CA GLN A 120 -17.36 8.62 11.36
C GLN A 120 -18.79 8.25 11.76
N VAL A 121 -19.03 6.96 12.02
CA VAL A 121 -20.38 6.48 12.39
C VAL A 121 -20.84 7.08 13.72
N ALA A 122 -19.96 7.13 14.72
CA ALA A 122 -20.25 7.76 16.02
C ALA A 122 -20.48 9.28 15.91
N GLY A 123 -19.95 9.92 14.87
CA GLY A 123 -20.20 11.32 14.52
C GLY A 123 -21.49 11.56 13.74
N GLY A 124 -22.30 10.52 13.49
CA GLY A 124 -23.59 10.61 12.78
C GLY A 124 -23.49 10.50 11.25
N ALA A 125 -22.36 10.11 10.70
CA ALA A 125 -22.23 9.83 9.27
C ALA A 125 -22.78 8.44 8.95
N GLY A 126 -23.53 8.33 7.84
CA GLY A 126 -24.06 7.04 7.37
C GLY A 126 -22.93 6.12 6.88
N MET A 127 -23.11 4.80 7.04
CA MET A 127 -22.12 3.77 6.65
C MET A 127 -21.85 3.68 5.15
N GLY A 128 -22.71 4.20 4.30
CA GLY A 128 -22.69 3.92 2.86
C GLY A 128 -21.52 4.49 2.08
N ARG A 129 -20.76 5.43 2.65
CA ARG A 129 -19.58 6.05 2.05
C ARG A 129 -18.45 6.22 3.07
N ALA A 130 -18.46 5.39 4.09
CA ALA A 130 -17.40 5.39 5.09
C ALA A 130 -16.02 5.16 4.44
N LEU A 131 -15.00 5.86 4.95
CA LEU A 131 -13.61 5.75 4.50
C LEU A 131 -13.28 6.38 3.13
N MET A 132 -14.23 7.08 2.50
CA MET A 132 -13.88 7.95 1.37
C MET A 132 -13.19 9.21 1.89
N LEU A 133 -12.08 9.58 1.28
CA LEU A 133 -11.25 10.73 1.70
C LEU A 133 -12.07 12.04 1.72
N ASP A 134 -12.84 12.29 0.69
CA ASP A 134 -13.65 13.51 0.56
C ASP A 134 -14.74 13.58 1.66
N ASP A 135 -15.38 12.45 1.96
CA ASP A 135 -16.41 12.36 2.99
C ASP A 135 -15.80 12.46 4.40
N LEU A 136 -14.59 11.93 4.61
CA LEU A 136 -13.84 12.09 5.87
C LEU A 136 -13.47 13.54 6.12
N VAL A 137 -12.97 14.24 5.11
CA VAL A 137 -12.65 15.67 5.21
C VAL A 137 -13.89 16.50 5.50
N ALA A 138 -14.99 16.22 4.83
CA ALA A 138 -16.27 16.92 5.07
C ALA A 138 -16.85 16.61 6.46
N ALA A 139 -16.65 15.40 6.98
CA ALA A 139 -17.10 14.99 8.30
C ALA A 139 -16.13 15.36 9.44
N ALA A 140 -14.94 15.87 9.14
CA ALA A 140 -13.88 16.13 10.12
C ALA A 140 -14.33 16.86 11.39
N PRO A 141 -15.18 17.93 11.33
CA PRO A 141 -15.65 18.63 12.52
C PRO A 141 -16.61 17.79 13.42
N ARG A 142 -17.17 16.72 12.87
CA ARG A 142 -18.17 15.86 13.54
C ARG A 142 -17.61 14.52 14.00
N LEU A 143 -16.36 14.21 13.66
CA LEU A 143 -15.73 12.95 14.04
C LEU A 143 -15.61 12.83 15.56
N HIS A 144 -15.89 11.64 16.10
CA HIS A 144 -15.80 11.41 17.55
C HIS A 144 -14.33 11.44 18.01
N PRO A 145 -13.93 12.36 18.92
CA PRO A 145 -12.52 12.65 19.19
C PRO A 145 -11.71 11.46 19.75
N SER A 146 -12.31 10.64 20.59
CA SER A 146 -11.61 9.50 21.21
C SER A 146 -11.25 8.44 20.18
N TRP A 147 -12.18 8.09 19.29
CA TRP A 147 -11.95 7.13 18.21
C TRP A 147 -10.96 7.67 17.18
N LEU A 148 -11.03 8.97 16.89
CA LEU A 148 -10.10 9.61 15.96
C LEU A 148 -8.67 9.59 16.49
N ARG A 149 -8.45 9.85 17.79
CA ARG A 149 -7.11 9.77 18.41
C ARG A 149 -6.55 8.36 18.35
N GLY A 150 -7.36 7.35 18.67
CA GLY A 150 -6.96 5.93 18.54
C GLY A 150 -6.61 5.57 17.11
N SER A 151 -7.45 5.96 16.15
CA SER A 151 -7.19 5.78 14.73
C SER A 151 -5.84 6.36 14.31
N PHE A 152 -5.58 7.62 14.67
CA PHE A 152 -4.34 8.31 14.33
C PHE A 152 -3.09 7.53 14.79
N VAL A 153 -3.09 7.06 16.04
CA VAL A 153 -1.95 6.29 16.59
C VAL A 153 -1.73 5.00 15.81
N PHE A 154 -2.78 4.21 15.55
CA PHE A 154 -2.66 2.94 14.85
C PHE A 154 -2.32 3.11 13.37
N VAL A 155 -2.88 4.11 12.69
CA VAL A 155 -2.54 4.45 11.30
C VAL A 155 -1.09 4.92 11.20
N LEU A 156 -0.64 5.79 12.12
CA LEU A 156 0.73 6.29 12.14
C LEU A 156 1.74 5.15 12.36
N ILE A 157 1.52 4.29 13.34
CA ILE A 157 2.39 3.14 13.60
C ILE A 157 2.36 2.18 12.41
N GLY A 158 1.17 1.81 11.94
CA GLY A 158 1.01 0.81 10.91
C GLY A 158 1.58 1.23 9.55
N PHE A 159 1.23 2.39 9.03
CA PHE A 159 1.86 2.89 7.80
C PHE A 159 3.30 3.36 8.03
N GLY A 160 3.65 3.75 9.25
CA GLY A 160 5.02 4.10 9.64
C GLY A 160 6.01 2.97 9.41
N THR A 161 5.61 1.71 9.63
CA THR A 161 6.46 0.54 9.30
C THR A 161 6.82 0.47 7.81
N LYS A 162 5.90 0.92 6.93
CA LYS A 162 6.15 1.00 5.48
C LYS A 162 7.04 2.19 5.09
N MET A 163 7.00 3.25 5.88
CA MET A 163 7.81 4.46 5.69
C MET A 163 9.23 4.32 6.28
N GLY A 164 9.53 3.18 6.93
CA GLY A 164 10.82 2.96 7.57
C GLY A 164 10.98 3.68 8.91
N LEU A 165 9.89 3.95 9.62
CA LEU A 165 9.90 4.53 10.97
C LEU A 165 10.04 3.46 12.07
N ALA A 166 10.11 2.19 11.71
CA ALA A 166 10.29 1.06 12.63
C ALA A 166 11.75 0.63 12.72
#